data_54caeeb533ce1cf20a246a2fc6f1985f
#
_entry.id   54caeeb533ce1cf20a246a2fc6f1985f
#
_cell.length_a   1.000
_cell.length_b   1.000
_cell.length_c   1.000
_cell.angle_alpha   90.00
_cell.angle_beta   90.00
_cell.angle_gamma   90.00
#
_symmetry.space_group_name_H-M   'P 1'
#
loop_
_entity.id
_entity.type
_entity.pdbx_description
1 polymer ?
#
loop_
_entity_poly.entity_id
_entity_poly.type
_entity_poly.pdbx_seq_one_letter_code
_entity_poly.pdbx_strand_id
1 'polypeptide(L)'
;MDGDDELTCTAEEDLELCQAVARRYGLPLEVVDLQKEYWDRVVTYTMDHVRRGLTPNPDVMCNRLIKFGAFEERVGHAYDRICTGHYARTLRDNEVFSDPRSGESVDLSAHTTWLGTAPDPVKDQTDFLAQLESCQVEKLMLPLGHLQKDEVRRIAVENRLAPARRKDSQGICFLGKINYNDFVRRFLGERTGDVIEIESGKKVGEHKGYWFHTIGQRKGLGLGGGPWFVVKKDLEANILYVSHGYDNLLQYGRSFNLSGFHFLTGDPWPETGTFDVTFKVRHTDRWRTGRLTRTLDGTFHIDGDAPIQGIAPGQFGVIYTPDGRVCVGSGEISV
;
A
#
# COMPACT_ATOMS: atom_id res chain seq x y z
N MET A 1 24.95 12.53 -18.97
CA MET A 1 24.55 11.15 -18.74
C MET A 1 25.44 10.59 -17.63
N ASP A 2 25.25 11.08 -16.42
CA ASP A 2 26.04 10.63 -15.27
C ASP A 2 25.10 10.73 -14.07
N GLY A 3 24.35 9.67 -13.80
CA GLY A 3 23.33 9.63 -12.75
C GLY A 3 23.14 8.24 -12.13
N ASP A 4 24.09 7.32 -12.37
CA ASP A 4 24.01 5.95 -11.88
C ASP A 4 24.60 5.72 -10.48
N ASP A 5 25.33 6.69 -9.92
CA ASP A 5 26.16 6.46 -8.72
C ASP A 5 25.39 6.44 -7.39
N GLU A 6 24.18 6.98 -7.29
CA GLU A 6 23.41 6.94 -6.03
C GLU A 6 22.45 5.74 -5.90
N LEU A 7 22.14 5.08 -7.00
CA LEU A 7 21.23 3.91 -7.01
C LEU A 7 21.93 2.61 -6.60
N THR A 8 23.22 2.50 -6.82
CA THR A 8 24.01 1.28 -6.63
C THR A 8 24.33 0.97 -5.17
N CYS A 9 24.53 1.98 -4.33
CA CYS A 9 25.04 1.81 -2.97
C CYS A 9 24.14 0.97 -2.03
N THR A 10 22.81 1.06 -2.14
CA THR A 10 21.91 0.29 -1.26
C THR A 10 21.71 -1.15 -1.72
N ALA A 11 21.74 -1.40 -3.03
CA ALA A 11 21.62 -2.74 -3.59
C ALA A 11 22.85 -3.59 -3.29
N GLU A 12 24.04 -2.99 -3.31
CA GLU A 12 25.31 -3.65 -2.94
C GLU A 12 25.32 -4.04 -1.47
N GLU A 13 24.98 -3.12 -0.54
CA GLU A 13 24.84 -3.44 0.89
C GLU A 13 23.84 -4.56 1.14
N ASP A 14 22.69 -4.55 0.46
CA ASP A 14 21.67 -5.58 0.57
C ASP A 14 22.18 -6.93 0.09
N LEU A 15 22.90 -6.95 -1.02
CA LEU A 15 23.50 -8.15 -1.58
C LEU A 15 24.60 -8.72 -0.64
N GLU A 16 25.46 -7.89 -0.07
CA GLU A 16 26.47 -8.30 0.91
C GLU A 16 25.85 -8.97 2.14
N LEU A 17 24.76 -8.38 2.67
CA LEU A 17 24.04 -8.94 3.81
C LEU A 17 23.39 -10.30 3.46
N CYS A 18 22.78 -10.40 2.27
CA CYS A 18 22.21 -11.65 1.78
C CYS A 18 23.30 -12.72 1.61
N GLN A 19 24.46 -12.37 1.03
CA GLN A 19 25.60 -13.26 0.89
C GLN A 19 26.16 -13.73 2.23
N ALA A 20 26.22 -12.84 3.22
CA ALA A 20 26.69 -13.19 4.56
C ALA A 20 25.77 -14.21 5.24
N VAL A 21 24.45 -14.03 5.11
CA VAL A 21 23.46 -14.99 5.64
C VAL A 21 23.50 -16.30 4.88
N ALA A 22 23.51 -16.25 3.54
CA ALA A 22 23.55 -17.46 2.70
C ALA A 22 24.78 -18.32 2.98
N ARG A 23 25.96 -17.71 3.05
CA ARG A 23 27.23 -18.40 3.42
C ARG A 23 27.16 -19.05 4.79
N ARG A 24 26.61 -18.33 5.80
CA ARG A 24 26.51 -18.83 7.16
C ARG A 24 25.67 -20.10 7.28
N TYR A 25 24.58 -20.18 6.49
CA TYR A 25 23.66 -21.31 6.56
C TYR A 25 23.84 -22.32 5.42
N GLY A 26 24.85 -22.12 4.57
CA GLY A 26 25.10 -23.02 3.42
C GLY A 26 23.96 -23.00 2.38
N LEU A 27 23.29 -21.88 2.23
CA LEU A 27 22.17 -21.74 1.31
C LEU A 27 22.64 -21.22 -0.06
N PRO A 28 22.08 -21.71 -1.18
CA PRO A 28 22.32 -21.13 -2.48
C PRO A 28 21.78 -19.71 -2.52
N LEU A 29 22.46 -18.82 -3.23
CA LEU A 29 22.02 -17.46 -3.49
C LEU A 29 22.08 -17.19 -4.99
N GLU A 30 20.96 -16.79 -5.54
CA GLU A 30 20.84 -16.35 -6.92
C GLU A 30 20.36 -14.90 -6.96
N VAL A 31 20.92 -14.09 -7.85
CA VAL A 31 20.52 -12.69 -8.07
C VAL A 31 19.71 -12.62 -9.37
N VAL A 32 18.47 -12.14 -9.25
CA VAL A 32 17.56 -11.97 -10.39
C VAL A 32 17.37 -10.48 -10.63
N ASP A 33 17.85 -9.99 -11.77
CA ASP A 33 17.64 -8.60 -12.17
C ASP A 33 16.22 -8.40 -12.74
N LEU A 34 15.45 -7.55 -12.09
CA LEU A 34 14.09 -7.18 -12.46
C LEU A 34 13.92 -5.67 -12.65
N GLN A 35 15.02 -4.93 -12.83
CA GLN A 35 14.99 -3.47 -12.97
C GLN A 35 14.13 -3.03 -14.15
N LYS A 36 14.27 -3.72 -15.30
CA LYS A 36 13.47 -3.40 -16.48
C LYS A 36 11.99 -3.60 -16.25
N GLU A 37 11.59 -4.73 -15.66
CA GLU A 37 10.19 -5.03 -15.35
C GLU A 37 9.62 -4.05 -14.33
N TYR A 38 10.42 -3.66 -13.33
CA TYR A 38 10.02 -2.65 -12.36
C TYR A 38 9.76 -1.29 -13.04
N TRP A 39 10.66 -0.88 -13.92
CA TRP A 39 10.51 0.35 -14.68
C TRP A 39 9.27 0.34 -15.56
N ASP A 40 9.12 -0.71 -16.36
CA ASP A 40 8.04 -0.83 -17.33
C ASP A 40 6.65 -0.96 -16.66
N ARG A 41 6.57 -1.61 -15.49
CA ARG A 41 5.29 -1.93 -14.85
C ARG A 41 4.96 -0.97 -13.71
N VAL A 42 5.87 -0.72 -12.76
CA VAL A 42 5.59 0.04 -11.53
C VAL A 42 5.85 1.53 -11.71
N VAL A 43 6.98 1.90 -12.32
CA VAL A 43 7.29 3.31 -12.55
C VAL A 43 6.31 3.93 -13.53
N THR A 44 5.98 3.24 -14.61
CA THR A 44 4.98 3.70 -15.60
C THR A 44 3.61 3.90 -14.96
N TYR A 45 3.13 2.92 -14.18
CA TYR A 45 1.89 3.05 -13.39
C TYR A 45 1.94 4.29 -12.48
N THR A 46 3.03 4.45 -11.74
CA THR A 46 3.20 5.54 -10.78
C THR A 46 3.15 6.90 -11.48
N MET A 47 3.89 7.06 -12.58
CA MET A 47 3.94 8.32 -13.32
C MET A 47 2.63 8.66 -14.01
N ASP A 48 1.91 7.67 -14.54
CA ASP A 48 0.57 7.88 -15.11
C ASP A 48 -0.41 8.42 -14.07
N HIS A 49 -0.48 7.78 -12.91
CA HIS A 49 -1.34 8.22 -11.81
C HIS A 49 -1.00 9.64 -11.33
N VAL A 50 0.28 9.93 -11.16
CA VAL A 50 0.74 11.25 -10.72
C VAL A 50 0.38 12.35 -11.73
N ARG A 51 0.52 12.09 -13.04
CA ARG A 51 0.09 13.03 -14.10
C ARG A 51 -1.40 13.31 -14.06
N ARG A 52 -2.20 12.32 -13.73
CA ARG A 52 -3.66 12.43 -13.56
C ARG A 52 -4.07 13.04 -12.20
N GLY A 53 -3.11 13.52 -11.40
CA GLY A 53 -3.36 14.13 -10.09
C GLY A 53 -3.70 13.13 -8.98
N LEU A 54 -3.66 11.83 -9.28
CA LEU A 54 -3.92 10.75 -8.35
C LEU A 54 -2.72 10.51 -7.44
N THR A 55 -2.95 9.82 -6.35
CA THR A 55 -1.90 9.39 -5.41
C THR A 55 -1.67 7.89 -5.55
N PRO A 56 -0.68 7.43 -6.33
CA PRO A 56 -0.43 6.01 -6.53
C PRO A 56 0.09 5.33 -5.26
N ASN A 57 -0.02 4.00 -5.23
CA ASN A 57 0.67 3.18 -4.24
C ASN A 57 1.63 2.20 -4.95
N PRO A 58 2.88 2.63 -5.20
CA PRO A 58 3.86 1.81 -5.90
C PRO A 58 4.25 0.53 -5.14
N ASP A 59 4.14 0.51 -3.81
CA ASP A 59 4.50 -0.67 -3.01
C ASP A 59 3.49 -1.81 -3.20
N VAL A 60 2.20 -1.51 -3.26
CA VAL A 60 1.15 -2.49 -3.60
C VAL A 60 1.41 -3.07 -4.99
N MET A 61 1.66 -2.20 -5.97
CA MET A 61 1.90 -2.63 -7.34
C MET A 61 3.22 -3.36 -7.51
N CYS A 62 4.26 -2.99 -6.74
CA CYS A 62 5.52 -3.74 -6.71
C CYS A 62 5.32 -5.18 -6.22
N ASN A 63 4.53 -5.39 -5.17
CA ASN A 63 4.21 -6.73 -4.70
C ASN A 63 3.50 -7.54 -5.80
N ARG A 64 2.42 -6.99 -6.38
CA ARG A 64 1.65 -7.69 -7.43
C ARG A 64 2.48 -7.96 -8.69
N LEU A 65 3.14 -6.93 -9.23
CA LEU A 65 3.72 -6.96 -10.57
C LEU A 65 5.16 -7.44 -10.63
N ILE A 66 5.92 -7.27 -9.53
CA ILE A 66 7.35 -7.59 -9.50
C ILE A 66 7.64 -8.76 -8.58
N LYS A 67 7.40 -8.64 -7.26
CA LYS A 67 7.80 -9.69 -6.30
C LYS A 67 7.05 -11.01 -6.50
N PHE A 68 5.77 -10.93 -6.85
CA PHE A 68 4.94 -12.11 -7.09
C PHE A 68 4.47 -12.22 -8.56
N GLY A 69 4.83 -11.26 -9.42
CA GLY A 69 4.59 -11.26 -10.84
C GLY A 69 5.86 -11.61 -11.63
N ALA A 70 6.68 -10.63 -11.98
CA ALA A 70 7.87 -10.82 -12.80
C ALA A 70 8.89 -11.81 -12.22
N PHE A 71 9.03 -11.86 -10.88
CA PHE A 71 9.86 -12.87 -10.22
C PHE A 71 9.29 -14.27 -10.42
N GLU A 72 7.97 -14.44 -10.28
CA GLU A 72 7.30 -15.72 -10.58
C GLU A 72 7.50 -16.14 -12.04
N GLU A 73 7.35 -15.22 -12.98
CA GLU A 73 7.55 -15.45 -14.40
C GLU A 73 8.99 -15.90 -14.72
N ARG A 74 9.99 -15.33 -14.04
CA ARG A 74 11.41 -15.61 -14.29
C ARG A 74 11.94 -16.84 -13.59
N VAL A 75 11.63 -17.00 -12.31
CA VAL A 75 12.25 -17.99 -11.42
C VAL A 75 11.23 -18.73 -10.57
N GLY A 76 10.23 -18.04 -10.03
CA GLY A 76 9.30 -18.57 -9.04
C GLY A 76 8.48 -19.75 -9.53
N HIS A 77 8.22 -19.83 -10.84
CA HIS A 77 7.49 -20.95 -11.46
C HIS A 77 8.16 -22.32 -11.25
N ALA A 78 9.47 -22.33 -11.00
CA ALA A 78 10.23 -23.56 -10.70
C ALA A 78 10.08 -24.04 -9.24
N TYR A 79 9.38 -23.28 -8.39
CA TYR A 79 9.23 -23.56 -6.97
C TYR A 79 7.76 -23.66 -6.57
N ASP A 80 7.47 -24.51 -5.58
CA ASP A 80 6.11 -24.68 -5.05
C ASP A 80 5.64 -23.47 -4.22
N ARG A 81 6.57 -22.74 -3.59
CA ARG A 81 6.29 -21.63 -2.68
C ARG A 81 7.25 -20.48 -2.88
N ILE A 82 6.73 -19.26 -2.65
CA ILE A 82 7.54 -18.04 -2.55
C ILE A 82 7.49 -17.55 -1.11
N CYS A 83 8.66 -17.54 -0.46
CA CYS A 83 8.80 -17.12 0.93
C CYS A 83 9.23 -15.66 1.01
N THR A 84 8.54 -14.86 1.80
CA THR A 84 8.90 -13.46 2.04
C THR A 84 8.76 -13.06 3.51
N GLY A 85 9.44 -11.98 3.89
CA GLY A 85 9.40 -11.41 5.24
C GLY A 85 8.22 -10.47 5.52
N HIS A 86 7.12 -10.54 4.77
CA HIS A 86 5.95 -9.72 5.05
C HIS A 86 5.26 -10.15 6.36
N TYR A 87 4.79 -9.17 7.12
CA TYR A 87 3.95 -9.38 8.30
C TYR A 87 2.49 -9.54 7.85
N ALA A 88 2.16 -10.72 7.38
CA ALA A 88 0.83 -11.18 7.01
C ALA A 88 0.78 -12.69 7.19
N ARG A 89 -0.39 -13.30 7.18
CA ARG A 89 -0.58 -14.75 7.32
C ARG A 89 -1.30 -15.32 6.11
N THR A 90 -1.02 -16.59 5.83
CA THR A 90 -1.90 -17.39 4.99
C THR A 90 -2.80 -18.23 5.90
N LEU A 91 -4.10 -18.20 5.64
CA LEU A 91 -5.13 -18.93 6.40
C LEU A 91 -5.79 -19.97 5.51
N ARG A 92 -6.21 -21.09 6.09
CA ARG A 92 -6.94 -22.15 5.40
C ARG A 92 -8.43 -22.06 5.73
N ASP A 93 -9.29 -22.66 4.91
CA ASP A 93 -10.75 -22.58 5.04
C ASP A 93 -11.28 -22.96 6.42
N ASN A 94 -10.65 -23.92 7.09
CA ASN A 94 -11.03 -24.33 8.44
C ASN A 94 -10.60 -23.35 9.56
N GLU A 95 -9.75 -22.36 9.25
CA GLU A 95 -9.30 -21.34 10.20
C GLU A 95 -10.13 -20.06 10.11
N VAL A 96 -11.01 -19.99 9.13
CA VAL A 96 -11.68 -18.78 8.75
C VAL A 96 -13.19 -18.96 8.83
N PHE A 97 -13.85 -18.18 9.62
CA PHE A 97 -15.20 -17.69 9.45
C PHE A 97 -16.38 -18.38 10.13
N SER A 98 -16.82 -17.69 11.07
CA SER A 98 -18.21 -17.28 11.27
C SER A 98 -18.20 -15.75 11.44
N ASP A 99 -19.03 -15.01 10.75
CA ASP A 99 -19.26 -13.61 11.13
C ASP A 99 -19.93 -13.61 12.51
N PRO A 100 -19.26 -13.11 13.57
CA PRO A 100 -19.84 -13.14 14.91
C PRO A 100 -21.06 -12.22 15.07
N ARG A 101 -21.36 -11.38 14.09
CA ARG A 101 -22.49 -10.44 14.10
C ARG A 101 -23.71 -10.98 13.39
N SER A 102 -23.56 -11.64 12.24
CA SER A 102 -24.68 -12.20 11.48
C SER A 102 -24.95 -13.67 11.81
N GLY A 103 -23.96 -14.38 12.35
CA GLY A 103 -24.05 -15.83 12.54
C GLY A 103 -24.03 -16.62 11.22
N GLU A 104 -23.85 -15.92 10.09
CA GLU A 104 -23.76 -16.55 8.78
C GLU A 104 -22.34 -17.04 8.56
N SER A 105 -22.22 -18.31 8.23
CA SER A 105 -20.97 -18.88 7.73
C SER A 105 -20.84 -18.47 6.27
N VAL A 106 -19.78 -17.73 5.94
CA VAL A 106 -19.40 -17.52 4.55
C VAL A 106 -18.90 -18.86 4.01
N ASP A 107 -19.55 -19.37 2.97
CA ASP A 107 -19.12 -20.60 2.30
C ASP A 107 -17.84 -20.32 1.48
N LEU A 108 -16.70 -20.68 2.03
CA LEU A 108 -15.39 -20.54 1.43
C LEU A 108 -14.88 -21.86 0.83
N SER A 109 -15.75 -22.84 0.68
CA SER A 109 -15.40 -24.19 0.22
C SER A 109 -14.71 -24.25 -1.15
N ALA A 110 -14.81 -23.17 -1.94
CA ALA A 110 -14.17 -23.07 -3.26
C ALA A 110 -12.69 -22.65 -3.23
N HIS A 111 -12.17 -22.17 -2.09
CA HIS A 111 -10.84 -21.58 -2.02
C HIS A 111 -10.05 -22.10 -0.82
N THR A 112 -8.80 -22.48 -1.05
CA THR A 112 -7.98 -23.16 -0.05
C THR A 112 -7.09 -22.24 0.79
N THR A 113 -6.82 -21.02 0.32
CA THR A 113 -5.85 -20.10 0.97
C THR A 113 -6.34 -18.66 0.96
N TRP A 114 -6.41 -18.06 2.14
CA TRP A 114 -6.79 -16.66 2.37
C TRP A 114 -5.62 -15.87 2.93
N LEU A 115 -5.63 -14.54 2.70
CA LEU A 115 -4.68 -13.62 3.29
C LEU A 115 -5.21 -13.10 4.62
N GLY A 116 -4.53 -13.40 5.71
CA GLY A 116 -4.88 -12.96 7.07
C GLY A 116 -3.93 -11.91 7.62
N THR A 117 -4.46 -11.08 8.52
CA THR A 117 -3.71 -10.03 9.21
C THR A 117 -2.70 -10.60 10.21
N ALA A 118 -1.56 -9.91 10.38
CA ALA A 118 -0.58 -10.23 11.39
C ALA A 118 -1.03 -9.78 12.79
N PRO A 119 -0.50 -10.38 13.88
CA PRO A 119 -0.82 -9.97 15.25
C PRO A 119 -0.23 -8.61 15.64
N ASP A 120 0.77 -8.11 14.91
CA ASP A 120 1.35 -6.79 15.13
C ASP A 120 0.60 -5.73 14.30
N PRO A 121 -0.28 -4.92 14.92
CA PRO A 121 -1.13 -3.99 14.19
C PRO A 121 -0.36 -2.82 13.55
N VAL A 122 0.85 -2.53 14.04
CA VAL A 122 1.71 -1.46 13.50
C VAL A 122 2.51 -1.95 12.30
N LYS A 123 2.81 -3.25 12.25
CA LYS A 123 3.63 -3.88 11.20
C LYS A 123 2.81 -4.72 10.22
N ASP A 124 1.52 -4.89 10.46
CA ASP A 124 0.67 -5.59 9.51
C ASP A 124 0.82 -5.01 8.10
N GLN A 125 1.10 -5.88 7.14
CA GLN A 125 1.40 -5.54 5.75
C GLN A 125 0.42 -6.18 4.76
N THR A 126 -0.72 -6.65 5.24
CA THR A 126 -1.75 -7.22 4.37
C THR A 126 -2.25 -6.24 3.32
N ASP A 127 -2.32 -4.95 3.66
CA ASP A 127 -2.70 -3.89 2.74
C ASP A 127 -1.71 -3.72 1.56
N PHE A 128 -0.44 -4.03 1.73
CA PHE A 128 0.52 -4.05 0.62
C PHE A 128 0.35 -5.28 -0.29
N LEU A 129 -0.30 -6.33 0.19
CA LEU A 129 -0.55 -7.57 -0.56
C LEU A 129 -1.97 -7.63 -1.15
N ALA A 130 -2.78 -6.60 -0.92
CA ALA A 130 -4.21 -6.60 -1.20
C ALA A 130 -4.60 -6.56 -2.70
N GLN A 131 -3.63 -6.57 -3.59
CA GLN A 131 -3.82 -6.62 -5.05
C GLN A 131 -3.22 -7.90 -5.67
N LEU A 132 -2.80 -8.87 -4.86
CA LEU A 132 -2.29 -10.15 -5.37
C LEU A 132 -3.41 -10.96 -6.03
N GLU A 133 -3.07 -11.71 -7.05
CA GLU A 133 -3.96 -12.70 -7.65
C GLU A 133 -4.09 -13.96 -6.75
N SER A 134 -5.21 -14.68 -6.83
CA SER A 134 -5.43 -15.87 -5.99
C SER A 134 -4.33 -16.92 -6.15
N CYS A 135 -3.85 -17.15 -7.36
CA CYS A 135 -2.74 -18.07 -7.62
C CYS A 135 -1.41 -17.61 -6.97
N GLN A 136 -1.20 -16.30 -6.82
CA GLN A 136 -0.06 -15.75 -6.08
C GLN A 136 -0.23 -15.98 -4.57
N VAL A 137 -1.44 -15.77 -4.03
CA VAL A 137 -1.75 -16.01 -2.62
C VAL A 137 -1.53 -17.48 -2.24
N GLU A 138 -1.91 -18.41 -3.10
CA GLU A 138 -1.71 -19.85 -2.87
C GLU A 138 -0.23 -20.24 -2.74
N LYS A 139 0.66 -19.56 -3.45
CA LYS A 139 2.12 -19.80 -3.38
C LYS A 139 2.81 -19.11 -2.22
N LEU A 140 2.14 -18.22 -1.46
CA LEU A 140 2.77 -17.49 -0.37
C LEU A 140 3.21 -18.41 0.78
N MET A 141 4.40 -18.11 1.30
CA MET A 141 4.89 -18.56 2.58
C MET A 141 5.36 -17.34 3.38
N LEU A 142 4.70 -17.06 4.50
CA LEU A 142 4.88 -15.85 5.30
C LEU A 142 5.30 -16.21 6.74
N PRO A 143 6.55 -16.63 6.96
CA PRO A 143 6.99 -17.19 8.25
C PRO A 143 6.99 -16.17 9.40
N LEU A 144 7.01 -14.86 9.11
CA LEU A 144 6.95 -13.82 10.12
C LEU A 144 5.52 -13.43 10.52
N GLY A 145 4.52 -13.95 9.83
CA GLY A 145 3.13 -13.55 10.00
C GLY A 145 2.50 -13.87 11.37
N HIS A 146 3.14 -14.70 12.19
CA HIS A 146 2.69 -15.04 13.55
C HIS A 146 3.47 -14.29 14.65
N LEU A 147 4.49 -13.52 14.28
CA LEU A 147 5.43 -12.89 15.19
C LEU A 147 5.21 -11.38 15.26
N GLN A 148 5.50 -10.80 16.41
CA GLN A 148 5.62 -9.35 16.53
C GLN A 148 7.03 -8.89 16.11
N LYS A 149 7.15 -7.65 15.70
CA LYS A 149 8.42 -7.09 15.21
C LYS A 149 9.57 -7.23 16.23
N ASP A 150 9.28 -6.98 17.49
CA ASP A 150 10.29 -7.07 18.56
C ASP A 150 10.77 -8.51 18.76
N GLU A 151 9.88 -9.47 18.59
CA GLU A 151 10.23 -10.89 18.66
C GLU A 151 11.13 -11.29 17.49
N VAL A 152 10.81 -10.84 16.26
CA VAL A 152 11.67 -11.05 15.07
C VAL A 152 13.06 -10.46 15.31
N ARG A 153 13.16 -9.24 15.89
CA ARG A 153 14.44 -8.63 16.21
C ARG A 153 15.20 -9.41 17.30
N ARG A 154 14.51 -9.88 18.32
CA ARG A 154 15.11 -10.72 19.36
C ARG A 154 15.71 -11.99 18.76
N ILE A 155 14.95 -12.72 17.95
CA ILE A 155 15.41 -13.93 17.25
C ILE A 155 16.62 -13.64 16.37
N ALA A 156 16.60 -12.54 15.62
CA ALA A 156 17.72 -12.15 14.77
C ALA A 156 19.00 -11.84 15.57
N VAL A 157 18.88 -11.18 16.72
CA VAL A 157 20.01 -10.89 17.62
C VAL A 157 20.56 -12.16 18.27
N GLU A 158 19.69 -13.02 18.81
CA GLU A 158 20.06 -14.31 19.44
C GLU A 158 20.81 -15.20 18.45
N ASN A 159 20.36 -15.21 17.19
CA ASN A 159 21.01 -15.94 16.12
C ASN A 159 22.20 -15.19 15.48
N ARG A 160 22.56 -14.02 15.99
CA ARG A 160 23.69 -13.20 15.50
C ARG A 160 23.63 -12.99 13.97
N LEU A 161 22.45 -12.70 13.43
CA LEU A 161 22.28 -12.43 12.01
C LEU A 161 22.91 -11.07 11.67
N ALA A 162 23.58 -10.98 10.53
CA ALA A 162 24.22 -9.74 10.06
C ALA A 162 23.22 -8.56 10.01
N PRO A 163 21.98 -8.70 9.51
CA PRO A 163 21.00 -7.60 9.45
C PRO A 163 20.24 -7.34 10.76
N ALA A 164 20.55 -8.03 11.88
CA ALA A 164 19.75 -7.98 13.12
C ALA A 164 19.54 -6.55 13.68
N ARG A 165 20.51 -5.64 13.47
CA ARG A 165 20.46 -4.24 13.95
C ARG A 165 20.12 -3.24 12.85
N ARG A 166 19.84 -3.72 11.62
CA ARG A 166 19.52 -2.85 10.49
C ARG A 166 18.19 -2.13 10.76
N LYS A 167 18.13 -0.85 10.41
CA LYS A 167 16.87 -0.09 10.40
C LYS A 167 15.96 -0.61 9.32
N ASP A 168 14.64 -0.50 9.52
CA ASP A 168 13.66 -0.82 8.49
C ASP A 168 13.93 0.02 7.24
N SER A 169 13.75 -0.58 6.06
CA SER A 169 13.89 0.13 4.80
C SER A 169 12.93 1.32 4.76
N GLN A 170 13.45 2.47 4.36
CA GLN A 170 12.70 3.69 4.16
C GLN A 170 12.87 4.08 2.70
N GLY A 171 11.78 4.23 1.97
CA GLY A 171 11.83 4.61 0.56
C GLY A 171 11.00 3.69 -0.34
N ILE A 172 11.02 4.00 -1.63
CA ILE A 172 10.31 3.19 -2.64
C ILE A 172 11.11 1.91 -2.88
N CYS A 173 10.42 0.77 -2.88
CA CYS A 173 11.01 -0.52 -3.20
C CYS A 173 11.77 -0.46 -4.53
N PHE A 174 12.94 -1.12 -4.63
CA PHE A 174 13.84 -1.18 -5.80
C PHE A 174 14.51 0.13 -6.24
N LEU A 175 14.04 1.30 -5.79
CA LEU A 175 14.68 2.59 -6.10
C LEU A 175 15.61 3.08 -4.97
N GLY A 176 15.71 2.34 -3.88
CA GLY A 176 16.60 2.68 -2.75
C GLY A 176 16.18 3.95 -2.00
N LYS A 177 17.14 4.75 -1.57
CA LYS A 177 16.91 5.98 -0.77
C LYS A 177 16.58 7.21 -1.63
N ILE A 178 16.00 7.03 -2.81
CA ILE A 178 15.63 8.17 -3.65
C ILE A 178 14.50 8.95 -2.99
N ASN A 179 14.66 10.26 -2.92
CA ASN A 179 13.58 11.15 -2.54
C ASN A 179 12.47 11.09 -3.61
N TYR A 180 11.24 10.75 -3.20
CA TYR A 180 10.10 10.64 -4.11
C TYR A 180 9.88 11.91 -4.94
N ASN A 181 10.01 13.09 -4.34
CA ASN A 181 9.82 14.35 -5.04
C ASN A 181 10.91 14.58 -6.08
N ASP A 182 12.17 14.21 -5.80
CA ASP A 182 13.27 14.32 -6.76
C ASP A 182 13.08 13.36 -7.93
N PHE A 183 12.57 12.16 -7.64
CA PHE A 183 12.21 11.19 -8.66
C PHE A 183 11.09 11.73 -9.57
N VAL A 184 9.98 12.18 -9.02
CA VAL A 184 8.86 12.76 -9.80
C VAL A 184 9.32 13.99 -10.59
N ARG A 185 10.20 14.83 -10.02
CA ARG A 185 10.76 16.01 -10.69
C ARG A 185 11.54 15.66 -11.96
N ARG A 186 12.28 14.55 -12.00
CA ARG A 186 13.01 14.11 -13.20
C ARG A 186 12.07 13.82 -14.38
N PHE A 187 10.83 13.39 -14.12
CA PHE A 187 9.85 13.05 -15.16
C PHE A 187 8.90 14.18 -15.52
N LEU A 188 8.46 14.96 -14.54
CA LEU A 188 7.40 15.94 -14.71
C LEU A 188 7.91 17.37 -14.62
N GLY A 189 9.18 17.56 -14.20
CA GLY A 189 9.74 18.87 -13.97
C GLY A 189 9.09 19.62 -12.81
N GLU A 190 9.21 20.92 -12.82
CA GLU A 190 8.53 21.83 -11.89
C GLU A 190 7.59 22.77 -12.67
N ARG A 191 6.41 23.02 -12.13
CA ARG A 191 5.44 23.99 -12.62
C ARG A 191 4.90 24.77 -11.43
N THR A 192 5.30 26.02 -11.29
CA THR A 192 4.82 26.87 -10.20
C THR A 192 3.31 27.08 -10.30
N GLY A 193 2.61 26.98 -9.18
CA GLY A 193 1.19 27.21 -9.05
C GLY A 193 0.84 27.77 -7.69
N ASP A 194 -0.39 28.26 -7.55
CA ASP A 194 -0.87 28.90 -6.34
C ASP A 194 -1.33 27.89 -5.31
N VAL A 195 -1.09 28.23 -4.03
CA VAL A 195 -1.72 27.56 -2.89
C VAL A 195 -2.78 28.49 -2.33
N ILE A 196 -4.03 28.04 -2.34
CA ILE A 196 -5.21 28.82 -1.96
C ILE A 196 -5.85 28.21 -0.72
N GLU A 197 -6.12 29.03 0.28
CA GLU A 197 -6.98 28.66 1.42
C GLU A 197 -8.42 28.48 0.94
N ILE A 198 -8.98 27.30 1.10
CA ILE A 198 -10.29 26.96 0.52
C ILE A 198 -11.43 27.74 1.18
N GLU A 199 -11.32 28.06 2.47
CA GLU A 199 -12.31 28.77 3.25
C GLU A 199 -12.44 30.25 2.85
N SER A 200 -11.32 30.93 2.61
CA SER A 200 -11.29 32.37 2.31
C SER A 200 -11.09 32.70 0.84
N GLY A 201 -10.65 31.71 0.03
CA GLY A 201 -10.23 31.94 -1.35
C GLY A 201 -8.92 32.74 -1.49
N LYS A 202 -8.20 32.98 -0.41
CA LYS A 202 -6.95 33.76 -0.43
C LYS A 202 -5.77 32.89 -0.83
N LYS A 203 -4.86 33.45 -1.63
CA LYS A 203 -3.55 32.87 -1.89
C LYS A 203 -2.71 32.94 -0.61
N VAL A 204 -2.23 31.76 -0.14
CA VAL A 204 -1.40 31.62 1.07
C VAL A 204 0.03 31.20 0.77
N GLY A 205 0.34 30.88 -0.49
CA GLY A 205 1.68 30.51 -0.92
C GLY A 205 1.74 30.04 -2.36
N GLU A 206 2.83 29.38 -2.68
CA GLU A 206 3.07 28.77 -3.99
C GLU A 206 3.62 27.35 -3.82
N HIS A 207 3.40 26.52 -4.84
CA HIS A 207 3.96 25.18 -4.93
C HIS A 207 4.69 24.97 -6.27
N LYS A 208 5.48 23.91 -6.37
CA LYS A 208 6.30 23.60 -7.56
C LYS A 208 5.66 22.57 -8.52
N GLY A 209 4.43 22.21 -8.31
CA GLY A 209 3.64 21.25 -9.08
C GLY A 209 2.68 20.49 -8.19
N TYR A 210 1.41 20.35 -8.62
CA TYR A 210 0.38 19.61 -7.85
C TYR A 210 0.78 18.13 -7.63
N TRP A 211 1.61 17.58 -8.51
CA TRP A 211 2.07 16.20 -8.46
C TRP A 211 3.00 15.88 -7.27
N PHE A 212 3.56 16.88 -6.61
CA PHE A 212 4.35 16.68 -5.38
C PHE A 212 3.50 16.58 -4.12
N HIS A 213 2.16 16.69 -4.26
CA HIS A 213 1.27 16.80 -3.12
C HIS A 213 0.16 15.74 -3.15
N THR A 214 -0.27 15.33 -1.95
CA THR A 214 -1.33 14.34 -1.74
C THR A 214 -2.44 14.93 -0.88
N ILE A 215 -3.69 14.57 -1.15
CA ILE A 215 -4.85 14.93 -0.31
C ILE A 215 -4.60 14.44 1.13
N GLY A 216 -4.80 15.33 2.12
CA GLY A 216 -4.51 15.09 3.53
C GLY A 216 -3.04 15.32 3.92
N GLN A 217 -2.16 15.70 2.98
CA GLN A 217 -0.77 16.04 3.30
C GLN A 217 -0.70 17.30 4.15
N ARG A 218 0.11 17.25 5.22
CA ARG A 218 0.39 18.38 6.12
C ARG A 218 1.83 18.88 6.01
N LYS A 219 2.79 17.96 5.90
CA LYS A 219 4.23 18.30 5.90
C LYS A 219 4.70 18.66 4.49
N GLY A 220 5.71 19.54 4.42
CA GLY A 220 6.37 19.87 3.15
C GLY A 220 5.60 20.86 2.26
N LEU A 221 4.62 21.59 2.80
CA LEU A 221 3.88 22.62 2.05
C LEU A 221 4.64 23.97 1.97
N GLY A 222 5.61 24.19 2.86
CA GLY A 222 6.38 25.44 2.91
C GLY A 222 5.58 26.67 3.37
N LEU A 223 4.41 26.46 3.99
CA LEU A 223 3.51 27.52 4.44
C LEU A 223 3.76 27.87 5.91
N GLY A 224 3.81 29.15 6.22
CA GLY A 224 3.83 29.66 7.59
C GLY A 224 2.44 29.64 8.25
N GLY A 225 2.40 29.79 9.60
CA GLY A 225 1.13 29.94 10.34
C GLY A 225 0.24 28.71 10.39
N GLY A 226 0.74 27.50 10.02
CA GLY A 226 -0.05 26.26 9.99
C GLY A 226 -0.58 25.79 11.35
N PRO A 227 -1.25 24.59 11.39
CA PRO A 227 -1.15 23.55 10.38
C PRO A 227 -2.04 23.74 9.16
N TRP A 228 -1.52 23.40 8.00
CA TRP A 228 -2.22 23.38 6.72
C TRP A 228 -2.36 21.97 6.21
N PHE A 229 -3.49 21.66 5.57
CA PHE A 229 -3.76 20.34 4.97
C PHE A 229 -4.24 20.51 3.53
N VAL A 230 -3.68 19.73 2.60
CA VAL A 230 -4.16 19.69 1.23
C VAL A 230 -5.54 19.02 1.20
N VAL A 231 -6.54 19.71 0.64
CA VAL A 231 -7.93 19.20 0.56
C VAL A 231 -8.41 18.99 -0.85
N LYS A 232 -7.86 19.73 -1.84
CA LYS A 232 -8.25 19.60 -3.25
C LYS A 232 -7.09 20.00 -4.16
N LYS A 233 -7.07 19.44 -5.37
CA LYS A 233 -6.17 19.83 -6.46
C LYS A 233 -7.00 20.26 -7.67
N ASP A 234 -6.64 21.37 -8.29
CA ASP A 234 -7.11 21.74 -9.62
C ASP A 234 -5.94 21.52 -10.61
N LEU A 235 -6.10 20.53 -11.45
CA LEU A 235 -5.02 20.06 -12.34
C LEU A 235 -4.81 21.01 -13.53
N GLU A 236 -5.89 21.56 -14.06
CA GLU A 236 -5.84 22.49 -15.21
C GLU A 236 -5.25 23.82 -14.81
N ALA A 237 -5.77 24.41 -13.75
CA ALA A 237 -5.28 25.67 -13.21
C ALA A 237 -3.94 25.53 -12.48
N ASN A 238 -3.51 24.30 -12.14
CA ASN A 238 -2.34 24.01 -11.32
C ASN A 238 -2.41 24.70 -9.95
N ILE A 239 -3.55 24.53 -9.25
CA ILE A 239 -3.81 25.11 -7.94
C ILE A 239 -3.92 24.01 -6.90
N LEU A 240 -3.31 24.24 -5.71
CA LEU A 240 -3.55 23.46 -4.52
C LEU A 240 -4.49 24.23 -3.59
N TYR A 241 -5.57 23.59 -3.17
CA TYR A 241 -6.42 24.10 -2.11
C TYR A 241 -6.01 23.47 -0.79
N VAL A 242 -5.81 24.31 0.21
CA VAL A 242 -5.44 23.93 1.57
C VAL A 242 -6.47 24.43 2.57
N SER A 243 -6.62 23.70 3.66
CA SER A 243 -7.51 24.07 4.78
C SER A 243 -6.66 24.26 6.05
N HIS A 244 -7.00 25.28 6.85
CA HIS A 244 -6.27 25.63 8.06
C HIS A 244 -6.84 24.96 9.32
N GLY A 245 -5.96 24.61 10.26
CA GLY A 245 -6.34 24.03 11.55
C GLY A 245 -6.48 22.50 11.53
N TYR A 246 -6.73 21.91 12.72
CA TYR A 246 -6.82 20.44 12.85
C TYR A 246 -8.24 19.89 12.69
N ASP A 247 -9.26 20.68 12.97
CA ASP A 247 -10.64 20.20 13.14
C ASP A 247 -11.59 20.70 12.03
N ASN A 248 -11.03 21.13 10.90
CA ASN A 248 -11.84 21.61 9.81
C ASN A 248 -12.52 20.46 9.05
N LEU A 249 -13.83 20.49 8.94
CA LEU A 249 -14.65 19.45 8.30
C LEU A 249 -14.28 19.21 6.84
N LEU A 250 -13.74 20.22 6.14
CA LEU A 250 -13.28 20.10 4.74
C LEU A 250 -12.10 19.14 4.55
N GLN A 251 -11.40 18.77 5.63
CA GLN A 251 -10.30 17.80 5.60
C GLN A 251 -10.78 16.35 5.69
N TYR A 252 -12.05 16.14 5.99
CA TYR A 252 -12.63 14.84 6.26
C TYR A 252 -13.68 14.49 5.23
N GLY A 253 -13.63 13.25 4.76
CA GLY A 253 -14.71 12.59 4.06
C GLY A 253 -15.31 11.49 4.93
N ARG A 254 -16.39 10.87 4.47
CA ARG A 254 -16.98 9.71 5.13
C ARG A 254 -17.14 8.54 4.19
N SER A 255 -17.32 8.83 2.91
CA SER A 255 -17.61 7.83 1.90
C SER A 255 -16.71 7.98 0.67
N PHE A 256 -16.52 6.90 -0.07
CA PHE A 256 -15.77 6.85 -1.32
C PHE A 256 -16.16 5.59 -2.11
N ASN A 257 -15.87 5.62 -3.41
CA ASN A 257 -16.02 4.46 -4.28
C ASN A 257 -14.71 3.69 -4.41
N LEU A 258 -14.82 2.41 -4.75
CA LEU A 258 -13.70 1.53 -5.06
C LEU A 258 -13.80 1.10 -6.53
N SER A 259 -12.96 1.68 -7.37
CA SER A 259 -12.86 1.34 -8.78
C SER A 259 -12.00 0.10 -8.99
N GLY A 260 -12.39 -0.75 -9.94
CA GLY A 260 -11.60 -1.95 -10.27
C GLY A 260 -11.39 -2.85 -9.06
N PHE A 261 -12.43 -3.10 -8.28
CA PHE A 261 -12.32 -3.93 -7.08
C PHE A 261 -11.84 -5.34 -7.44
N HIS A 262 -10.81 -5.78 -6.75
CA HIS A 262 -10.17 -7.07 -6.93
C HIS A 262 -10.29 -7.91 -5.66
N PHE A 263 -10.84 -9.12 -5.79
CA PHE A 263 -10.87 -10.11 -4.73
C PHE A 263 -9.58 -10.91 -4.72
N LEU A 264 -8.94 -11.03 -3.56
CA LEU A 264 -7.68 -11.77 -3.40
C LEU A 264 -7.83 -13.28 -3.62
N THR A 265 -8.86 -13.86 -3.03
CA THR A 265 -9.08 -15.31 -3.09
C THR A 265 -10.40 -15.62 -3.75
N GLY A 266 -11.48 -15.07 -3.23
CA GLY A 266 -12.83 -15.29 -3.74
C GLY A 266 -13.77 -14.19 -3.27
N ASP A 267 -14.93 -14.13 -3.88
CA ASP A 267 -15.99 -13.20 -3.51
C ASP A 267 -16.85 -13.82 -2.40
N PRO A 268 -16.78 -13.29 -1.16
CA PRO A 268 -17.54 -13.85 -0.05
C PRO A 268 -18.97 -13.30 0.02
N TRP A 269 -19.34 -12.33 -0.82
CA TRP A 269 -20.61 -11.64 -0.72
C TRP A 269 -21.57 -11.98 -1.86
N PRO A 270 -22.89 -11.88 -1.63
CA PRO A 270 -23.88 -11.92 -2.69
C PRO A 270 -23.64 -10.84 -3.77
N GLU A 271 -24.25 -11.02 -4.94
CA GLU A 271 -24.09 -10.08 -6.08
C GLU A 271 -24.46 -8.63 -5.75
N THR A 272 -25.38 -8.42 -4.80
CA THR A 272 -25.77 -7.09 -4.31
C THR A 272 -26.00 -7.12 -2.82
N GLY A 273 -25.83 -5.97 -2.18
CA GLY A 273 -26.10 -5.82 -0.75
C GLY A 273 -25.21 -4.82 -0.05
N THR A 274 -25.40 -4.75 1.25
CA THR A 274 -24.59 -3.92 2.15
C THR A 274 -24.04 -4.80 3.26
N PHE A 275 -22.73 -4.74 3.46
CA PHE A 275 -21.99 -5.63 4.36
C PHE A 275 -21.19 -4.81 5.36
N ASP A 276 -21.19 -5.21 6.60
CA ASP A 276 -20.28 -4.65 7.60
C ASP A 276 -18.86 -5.08 7.27
N VAL A 277 -17.93 -4.13 7.30
CA VAL A 277 -16.52 -4.36 6.97
C VAL A 277 -15.60 -3.57 7.88
N THR A 278 -14.38 -4.05 8.00
CA THR A 278 -13.24 -3.26 8.45
C THR A 278 -12.41 -2.88 7.24
N PHE A 279 -11.81 -1.69 7.22
CA PHE A 279 -11.07 -1.22 6.04
C PHE A 279 -9.90 -0.30 6.39
N LYS A 280 -8.98 -0.16 5.43
CA LYS A 280 -7.89 0.83 5.43
C LYS A 280 -7.93 1.64 4.13
N VAL A 281 -7.62 2.93 4.21
CA VAL A 281 -7.51 3.85 3.04
C VAL A 281 -6.06 4.18 2.69
N ARG A 282 -5.12 3.69 3.51
CA ARG A 282 -3.67 3.80 3.33
C ARG A 282 -2.97 2.91 4.35
N HIS A 283 -1.67 2.68 4.17
CA HIS A 283 -0.88 1.97 5.17
C HIS A 283 -0.74 2.80 6.44
N THR A 284 -1.48 2.43 7.47
CA THR A 284 -1.45 3.00 8.83
C THR A 284 -1.89 1.93 9.82
N ASP A 285 -1.60 2.17 11.11
CA ASP A 285 -2.10 1.39 12.24
C ASP A 285 -3.59 1.62 12.53
N ARG A 286 -4.25 2.53 11.81
CA ARG A 286 -5.65 2.91 12.03
C ARG A 286 -6.58 2.03 11.21
N TRP A 287 -7.23 1.13 11.88
CA TRP A 287 -8.35 0.36 11.39
C TRP A 287 -9.64 1.18 11.46
N ARG A 288 -10.48 1.04 10.45
CA ARG A 288 -11.77 1.71 10.36
C ARG A 288 -12.87 0.72 10.12
N THR A 289 -14.04 0.99 10.67
CA THR A 289 -15.26 0.21 10.43
C THR A 289 -16.24 1.00 9.57
N GLY A 290 -17.11 0.30 8.88
CA GLY A 290 -18.11 0.88 8.02
C GLY A 290 -18.86 -0.17 7.23
N ARG A 291 -19.60 0.29 6.23
CA ARG A 291 -20.39 -0.55 5.36
C ARG A 291 -19.89 -0.49 3.93
N LEU A 292 -19.72 -1.66 3.34
CA LEU A 292 -19.48 -1.83 1.93
C LEU A 292 -20.81 -2.11 1.23
N THR A 293 -21.19 -1.28 0.29
CA THR A 293 -22.36 -1.50 -0.55
C THR A 293 -21.90 -1.92 -1.94
N ARG A 294 -22.41 -3.05 -2.40
CA ARG A 294 -22.23 -3.54 -3.76
C ARG A 294 -23.50 -3.30 -4.56
N THR A 295 -23.38 -2.58 -5.67
CA THR A 295 -24.48 -2.25 -6.56
C THR A 295 -24.59 -3.23 -7.74
N LEU A 296 -25.72 -3.23 -8.44
CA LEU A 296 -25.97 -4.13 -9.57
C LEU A 296 -24.98 -3.93 -10.75
N ASP A 297 -24.42 -2.74 -10.90
CA ASP A 297 -23.41 -2.43 -11.91
C ASP A 297 -21.99 -2.87 -11.52
N GLY A 298 -21.85 -3.52 -10.34
CA GLY A 298 -20.58 -3.99 -9.84
C GLY A 298 -19.72 -2.92 -9.14
N THR A 299 -20.26 -1.73 -8.90
CA THR A 299 -19.58 -0.68 -8.13
C THR A 299 -19.59 -1.04 -6.65
N PHE A 300 -18.46 -0.78 -5.97
CA PHE A 300 -18.31 -0.91 -4.54
C PHE A 300 -18.19 0.47 -3.91
N HIS A 301 -19.05 0.76 -2.95
CA HIS A 301 -19.08 2.01 -2.20
C HIS A 301 -18.88 1.76 -0.72
N ILE A 302 -18.03 2.58 -0.09
CA ILE A 302 -17.77 2.54 1.36
C ILE A 302 -18.42 3.74 2.03
N ASP A 303 -19.18 3.47 3.10
CA ASP A 303 -19.62 4.43 4.11
C ASP A 303 -18.94 4.12 5.45
N GLY A 304 -18.01 4.96 5.88
CA GLY A 304 -17.33 4.81 7.16
C GLY A 304 -18.22 5.21 8.34
N ASP A 305 -18.09 4.52 9.47
CA ASP A 305 -18.80 4.86 10.71
C ASP A 305 -18.37 6.20 11.29
N ALA A 306 -17.12 6.60 11.02
CA ALA A 306 -16.53 7.86 11.49
C ALA A 306 -15.88 8.65 10.34
N PRO A 307 -15.71 9.99 10.50
CA PRO A 307 -15.00 10.80 9.54
C PRO A 307 -13.57 10.33 9.29
N ILE A 308 -13.15 10.37 8.04
CA ILE A 308 -11.87 9.88 7.54
C ILE A 308 -11.08 11.06 6.98
N GLN A 309 -9.93 11.36 7.58
CA GLN A 309 -9.06 12.41 7.08
C GLN A 309 -8.24 11.92 5.89
N GLY A 310 -8.23 12.71 4.81
CA GLY A 310 -7.34 12.50 3.68
C GLY A 310 -7.65 11.25 2.86
N ILE A 311 -8.91 11.04 2.50
CA ILE A 311 -9.30 10.09 1.45
C ILE A 311 -8.65 10.59 0.15
N ALA A 312 -7.70 9.84 -0.37
CA ALA A 312 -6.89 10.24 -1.52
C ALA A 312 -7.20 9.36 -2.73
N PRO A 313 -7.75 9.94 -3.82
CA PRO A 313 -7.93 9.21 -5.07
C PRO A 313 -6.62 8.63 -5.60
N GLY A 314 -6.68 7.37 -6.07
CA GLY A 314 -5.52 6.63 -6.54
C GLY A 314 -4.81 5.78 -5.48
N GLN A 315 -5.14 5.96 -4.18
CA GLN A 315 -4.78 5.00 -3.14
C GLN A 315 -5.70 3.78 -3.19
N PHE A 316 -5.30 2.67 -2.60
CA PHE A 316 -6.17 1.50 -2.47
C PHE A 316 -6.98 1.55 -1.17
N GLY A 317 -8.29 1.41 -1.31
CA GLY A 317 -9.17 1.06 -0.20
C GLY A 317 -9.14 -0.45 -0.03
N VAL A 318 -8.58 -0.92 1.08
CA VAL A 318 -8.42 -2.34 1.37
C VAL A 318 -9.49 -2.79 2.33
N ILE A 319 -10.21 -3.84 1.95
CA ILE A 319 -11.38 -4.35 2.67
C ILE A 319 -11.04 -5.64 3.39
N TYR A 320 -11.49 -5.71 4.62
CA TYR A 320 -11.32 -6.86 5.50
C TYR A 320 -12.68 -7.33 6.02
N THR A 321 -12.73 -8.56 6.51
CA THR A 321 -13.86 -9.06 7.29
C THR A 321 -14.17 -8.11 8.47
N PRO A 322 -15.41 -8.14 9.02
CA PRO A 322 -15.81 -7.25 10.11
C PRO A 322 -14.89 -7.30 11.33
N ASP A 323 -14.32 -8.46 11.63
CA ASP A 323 -13.35 -8.68 12.71
C ASP A 323 -11.92 -8.25 12.35
N GLY A 324 -11.67 -7.81 11.11
CA GLY A 324 -10.37 -7.39 10.62
C GLY A 324 -9.35 -8.50 10.39
N ARG A 325 -9.76 -9.78 10.47
CA ARG A 325 -8.82 -10.91 10.42
C ARG A 325 -8.41 -11.33 9.04
N VAL A 326 -9.25 -11.11 8.04
CA VAL A 326 -9.02 -11.54 6.67
C VAL A 326 -9.11 -10.38 5.70
N CYS A 327 -8.10 -10.25 4.88
CA CYS A 327 -8.09 -9.32 3.76
C CYS A 327 -8.87 -9.92 2.60
N VAL A 328 -10.01 -9.31 2.27
CA VAL A 328 -10.92 -9.80 1.23
C VAL A 328 -10.47 -9.34 -0.16
N GLY A 329 -10.05 -8.10 -0.25
CA GLY A 329 -9.64 -7.49 -1.52
C GLY A 329 -9.46 -5.99 -1.41
N SER A 330 -9.27 -5.35 -2.52
CA SER A 330 -9.11 -3.89 -2.59
C SER A 330 -9.52 -3.31 -3.93
N GLY A 331 -9.80 -2.02 -3.95
CA GLY A 331 -10.03 -1.25 -5.16
C GLY A 331 -9.38 0.13 -5.06
N GLU A 332 -9.17 0.77 -6.19
CA GLU A 332 -8.64 2.13 -6.23
C GLU A 332 -9.70 3.12 -5.74
N ILE A 333 -9.34 3.98 -4.80
CA ILE A 333 -10.22 5.00 -4.25
C ILE A 333 -10.55 6.04 -5.32
N SER A 334 -11.84 6.27 -5.55
CA SER A 334 -12.37 7.37 -6.34
C SER A 334 -13.43 8.14 -5.54
N VAL A 335 -13.51 9.44 -5.73
CA VAL A 335 -14.41 10.37 -5.02
C VAL A 335 -15.24 11.18 -6.01
#